data_cd00b82d94693ea414d33109ccaf25e3
#
_entry.id   cd00b82d94693ea414d33109ccaf25e3
#
_cell.length_a   1.000
_cell.length_b   1.000
_cell.length_c   1.000
_cell.angle_alpha   90.00
_cell.angle_beta   90.00
_cell.angle_gamma   90.00
#
_symmetry.space_group_name_H-M   'P 1'
#
loop_
_entity.id
_entity.type
_entity.pdbx_description
1 polymer ?
#
loop_
_entity_poly.entity_id
_entity_poly.type
_entity_poly.pdbx_seq_one_letter_code
_entity_poly.pdbx_strand_id
1 'polypeptide(L)'
;ADESVCIGKADPSKSYLNIPSIISAAELTNADAIHPGYGFLSESATFAEIVESNKFTFIGPPSSVLKKMGDKIKAKKAMKDFGVPCIPGYDGILPDDVKLNIKEAKKIGFPIMLKAIHGGGGRGMMIVQSEDEFADAMKITKTEAENSFGNGDLYFEKFFDKPRHI
;
A
#
# COMPACT_ATOMS: atom_id res chain seq x y z
N ALA A 1 -23.09 0.40 20.37
CA ALA A 1 -23.93 0.48 19.16
C ALA A 1 -25.38 0.34 19.56
N ASP A 2 -26.25 1.09 18.93
CA ASP A 2 -27.69 1.07 19.21
C ASP A 2 -28.34 -0.12 18.48
N GLU A 3 -27.80 -0.46 17.32
CA GLU A 3 -28.22 -1.58 16.49
C GLU A 3 -27.01 -2.41 16.00
N SER A 4 -27.25 -3.66 15.63
CA SER A 4 -26.25 -4.53 15.05
C SER A 4 -26.86 -5.44 13.99
N VAL A 5 -26.13 -5.64 12.88
CA VAL A 5 -26.55 -6.50 11.76
C VAL A 5 -25.46 -7.51 11.46
N CYS A 6 -25.86 -8.77 11.35
CA CYS A 6 -24.95 -9.84 10.93
C CYS A 6 -24.70 -9.73 9.43
N ILE A 7 -23.46 -9.50 9.03
CA ILE A 7 -23.03 -9.38 7.63
C ILE A 7 -22.41 -10.67 7.07
N GLY A 8 -22.37 -11.74 7.83
CA GLY A 8 -21.85 -13.03 7.37
C GLY A 8 -21.16 -13.84 8.45
N LYS A 9 -20.40 -14.86 8.01
CA LYS A 9 -19.62 -15.75 8.88
C LYS A 9 -18.41 -15.05 9.45
N ALA A 10 -17.75 -15.65 10.45
CA ALA A 10 -16.54 -15.11 11.09
C ALA A 10 -15.35 -14.92 10.13
N ASP A 11 -15.29 -15.66 9.01
CA ASP A 11 -14.30 -15.48 7.96
C ASP A 11 -14.42 -14.07 7.33
N PRO A 12 -13.37 -13.22 7.38
CA PRO A 12 -13.42 -11.87 6.84
C PRO A 12 -13.81 -11.79 5.35
N SER A 13 -13.43 -12.78 4.54
CA SER A 13 -13.80 -12.83 3.11
C SER A 13 -15.31 -12.99 2.89
N LYS A 14 -16.02 -13.48 3.90
CA LYS A 14 -17.48 -13.72 3.89
C LYS A 14 -18.26 -12.72 4.74
N SER A 15 -17.60 -11.70 5.24
CA SER A 15 -18.19 -10.68 6.11
C SER A 15 -17.56 -9.30 5.87
N TYR A 16 -16.48 -8.95 6.59
CA TYR A 16 -15.85 -7.62 6.56
C TYR A 16 -15.21 -7.23 5.23
N LEU A 17 -14.91 -8.20 4.36
CA LEU A 17 -14.42 -7.96 2.99
C LEU A 17 -15.51 -8.20 1.92
N ASN A 18 -16.73 -8.58 2.35
CA ASN A 18 -17.86 -8.79 1.44
C ASN A 18 -18.65 -7.49 1.25
N ILE A 19 -18.24 -6.71 0.25
CA ILE A 19 -18.86 -5.43 -0.06
C ILE A 19 -20.38 -5.52 -0.24
N PRO A 20 -20.94 -6.48 -1.01
CA PRO A 20 -22.39 -6.61 -1.14
C PRO A 20 -23.13 -6.75 0.19
N SER A 21 -22.62 -7.57 1.11
CA SER A 21 -23.24 -7.76 2.42
C SER A 21 -23.24 -6.47 3.25
N ILE A 22 -22.16 -5.68 3.15
CA ILE A 22 -22.06 -4.38 3.87
C ILE A 22 -23.05 -3.38 3.29
N ILE A 23 -23.14 -3.26 1.96
CA ILE A 23 -24.09 -2.35 1.31
C ILE A 23 -25.54 -2.75 1.64
N SER A 24 -25.87 -4.04 1.56
CA SER A 24 -27.20 -4.53 1.93
C SER A 24 -27.54 -4.24 3.40
N ALA A 25 -26.58 -4.38 4.31
CA ALA A 25 -26.77 -4.02 5.71
C ALA A 25 -27.06 -2.52 5.89
N ALA A 26 -26.32 -1.67 5.17
CA ALA A 26 -26.55 -0.21 5.20
C ALA A 26 -27.93 0.17 4.65
N GLU A 27 -28.39 -0.48 3.57
CA GLU A 27 -29.74 -0.27 3.03
C GLU A 27 -30.83 -0.72 4.00
N LEU A 28 -30.70 -1.90 4.60
CA LEU A 28 -31.66 -2.46 5.54
C LEU A 28 -31.83 -1.63 6.82
N THR A 29 -30.76 -0.98 7.25
CA THR A 29 -30.77 -0.12 8.45
C THR A 29 -31.05 1.35 8.14
N ASN A 30 -31.31 1.70 6.88
CA ASN A 30 -31.48 3.08 6.42
C ASN A 30 -30.31 3.99 6.86
N ALA A 31 -29.08 3.50 6.75
CA ALA A 31 -27.90 4.27 7.10
C ALA A 31 -27.69 5.44 6.11
N ASP A 32 -27.23 6.58 6.59
CA ASP A 32 -26.86 7.73 5.75
C ASP A 32 -25.39 7.67 5.31
N ALA A 33 -24.57 7.00 6.12
CA ALA A 33 -23.13 6.98 5.95
C ALA A 33 -22.52 5.64 6.40
N ILE A 34 -21.37 5.31 5.83
CA ILE A 34 -20.60 4.12 6.19
C ILE A 34 -19.20 4.56 6.64
N HIS A 35 -18.85 4.23 7.89
CA HIS A 35 -17.50 4.36 8.41
C HIS A 35 -16.80 3.01 8.25
N PRO A 36 -15.71 2.90 7.48
CA PRO A 36 -15.07 1.63 7.17
C PRO A 36 -14.27 1.03 8.34
N GLY A 37 -14.18 1.73 9.45
CA GLY A 37 -13.37 1.30 10.59
C GLY A 37 -11.87 1.45 10.32
N TYR A 38 -11.10 0.49 10.84
CA TYR A 38 -9.64 0.38 10.68
C TYR A 38 -9.30 -0.97 10.06
N GLY A 39 -8.40 -0.98 9.07
CA GLY A 39 -8.08 -2.20 8.31
C GLY A 39 -9.17 -2.59 7.30
N PHE A 40 -9.24 -3.84 6.92
CA PHE A 40 -10.22 -4.39 5.96
C PHE A 40 -10.41 -3.52 4.70
N LEU A 41 -11.55 -2.87 4.56
CA LEU A 41 -11.91 -2.04 3.40
C LEU A 41 -11.63 -0.55 3.59
N SER A 42 -11.01 -0.13 4.71
CA SER A 42 -10.80 1.29 5.02
C SER A 42 -9.93 2.02 3.98
N GLU A 43 -9.02 1.31 3.31
CA GLU A 43 -8.14 1.84 2.26
C GLU A 43 -8.56 1.38 0.85
N SER A 44 -9.74 0.75 0.71
CA SER A 44 -10.25 0.25 -0.55
C SER A 44 -10.93 1.35 -1.35
N ALA A 45 -10.27 1.82 -2.42
CA ALA A 45 -10.88 2.77 -3.36
C ALA A 45 -12.16 2.21 -4.01
N THR A 46 -12.16 0.92 -4.35
CA THR A 46 -13.33 0.24 -4.92
C THR A 46 -14.51 0.25 -3.97
N PHE A 47 -14.27 0.02 -2.67
CA PHE A 47 -15.33 0.08 -1.68
C PHE A 47 -15.91 1.50 -1.57
N ALA A 48 -15.03 2.51 -1.48
CA ALA A 48 -15.48 3.90 -1.43
C ALA A 48 -16.29 4.29 -2.68
N GLU A 49 -15.86 3.90 -3.89
CA GLU A 49 -16.62 4.11 -5.14
C GLU A 49 -18.01 3.45 -5.09
N ILE A 50 -18.10 2.23 -4.57
CA ILE A 50 -19.39 1.51 -4.46
C ILE A 50 -20.30 2.19 -3.43
N VAL A 51 -19.77 2.61 -2.27
CA VAL A 51 -20.53 3.34 -1.24
C VAL A 51 -21.09 4.62 -1.83
N GLU A 52 -20.27 5.44 -2.48
CA GLU A 52 -20.64 6.72 -3.09
C GLU A 52 -21.69 6.51 -4.21
N SER A 53 -21.52 5.48 -5.06
CA SER A 53 -22.45 5.18 -6.16
C SER A 53 -23.82 4.69 -5.68
N ASN A 54 -23.88 4.09 -4.50
CA ASN A 54 -25.14 3.73 -3.83
C ASN A 54 -25.73 4.87 -2.99
N LYS A 55 -25.22 6.10 -3.15
CA LYS A 55 -25.68 7.33 -2.48
C LYS A 55 -25.48 7.35 -0.96
N PHE A 56 -24.62 6.52 -0.42
CA PHE A 56 -24.15 6.61 0.96
C PHE A 56 -22.96 7.56 1.06
N THR A 57 -22.83 8.24 2.18
CA THR A 57 -21.62 9.00 2.48
C THR A 57 -20.53 8.05 2.95
N PHE A 58 -19.41 7.97 2.22
CA PHE A 58 -18.22 7.28 2.72
C PHE A 58 -17.49 8.20 3.72
N ILE A 59 -17.37 7.76 4.98
CA ILE A 59 -16.67 8.53 6.01
C ILE A 59 -15.17 8.23 5.89
N GLY A 60 -14.51 9.03 5.06
CA GLY A 60 -13.10 8.87 4.74
C GLY A 60 -12.69 9.75 3.56
N PRO A 61 -11.47 9.59 3.04
CA PRO A 61 -11.03 10.29 1.84
C PRO A 61 -11.86 9.88 0.62
N PRO A 62 -12.03 10.76 -0.39
CA PRO A 62 -12.64 10.39 -1.67
C PRO A 62 -11.94 9.18 -2.31
N SER A 63 -12.67 8.34 -3.03
CA SER A 63 -12.15 7.15 -3.71
C SER A 63 -10.95 7.44 -4.60
N SER A 64 -10.95 8.58 -5.29
CA SER A 64 -9.82 9.06 -6.11
C SER A 64 -8.54 9.30 -5.31
N VAL A 65 -8.66 9.76 -4.07
CA VAL A 65 -7.52 9.96 -3.15
C VAL A 65 -7.03 8.61 -2.63
N LEU A 66 -7.94 7.71 -2.23
CA LEU A 66 -7.58 6.35 -1.81
C LEU A 66 -6.82 5.62 -2.92
N LYS A 67 -7.29 5.70 -4.16
CA LYS A 67 -6.63 5.11 -5.33
C LYS A 67 -5.23 5.67 -5.57
N LYS A 68 -5.05 6.97 -5.40
CA LYS A 68 -3.77 7.66 -5.59
C LYS A 68 -2.78 7.33 -4.47
N MET A 69 -3.26 7.32 -3.22
CA MET A 69 -2.42 7.09 -2.05
C MET A 69 -2.11 5.60 -1.80
N GLY A 70 -2.95 4.69 -2.31
CA GLY A 70 -2.71 3.25 -2.25
C GLY A 70 -1.55 2.77 -3.15
N ASP A 71 -1.16 3.56 -4.14
CA ASP A 71 -0.01 3.30 -5.00
C ASP A 71 1.21 4.07 -4.45
N LYS A 72 2.18 3.37 -3.88
CA LYS A 72 3.35 3.97 -3.21
C LYS A 72 4.16 4.91 -4.12
N ILE A 73 4.28 4.56 -5.40
CA ILE A 73 5.04 5.38 -6.39
C ILE A 73 4.26 6.66 -6.70
N LYS A 74 2.96 6.53 -6.99
CA LYS A 74 2.10 7.69 -7.29
C LYS A 74 1.94 8.59 -6.08
N ALA A 75 1.79 8.02 -4.88
CA ALA A 75 1.72 8.78 -3.65
C ALA A 75 3.00 9.58 -3.41
N LYS A 76 4.17 8.94 -3.52
CA LYS A 76 5.46 9.61 -3.36
C LYS A 76 5.67 10.73 -4.39
N LYS A 77 5.31 10.47 -5.65
CA LYS A 77 5.36 11.50 -6.71
C LYS A 77 4.47 12.68 -6.38
N ALA A 78 3.21 12.42 -6.01
CA ALA A 78 2.28 13.47 -5.64
C ALA A 78 2.79 14.32 -4.46
N MET A 79 3.36 13.66 -3.42
CA MET A 79 3.92 14.39 -2.27
C MET A 79 5.11 15.27 -2.68
N LYS A 80 6.00 14.78 -3.55
CA LYS A 80 7.11 15.58 -4.11
C LYS A 80 6.60 16.80 -4.90
N ASP A 81 5.57 16.61 -5.73
CA ASP A 81 4.97 17.70 -6.53
C ASP A 81 4.36 18.81 -5.65
N PHE A 82 3.92 18.46 -4.44
CA PHE A 82 3.44 19.40 -3.41
C PHE A 82 4.53 19.93 -2.49
N GLY A 83 5.81 19.62 -2.74
CA GLY A 83 6.93 20.08 -1.93
C GLY A 83 7.05 19.40 -0.55
N VAL A 84 6.35 18.30 -0.33
CA VAL A 84 6.46 17.52 0.91
C VAL A 84 7.79 16.76 0.89
N PRO A 85 8.61 16.87 1.96
CA PRO A 85 9.85 16.10 2.06
C PRO A 85 9.57 14.60 2.01
N CYS A 86 10.24 13.90 1.10
CA CYS A 86 10.11 12.46 0.94
C CYS A 86 11.46 11.77 1.17
N ILE A 87 11.42 10.53 1.64
CA ILE A 87 12.62 9.70 1.76
C ILE A 87 13.28 9.60 0.37
N PRO A 88 14.59 9.92 0.24
CA PRO A 88 15.32 9.74 -1.00
C PRO A 88 15.24 8.30 -1.49
N GLY A 89 15.04 8.09 -2.77
CA GLY A 89 14.90 6.75 -3.33
C GLY A 89 14.77 6.77 -4.84
N TYR A 90 14.66 5.61 -5.44
CA TYR A 90 14.40 5.48 -6.86
C TYR A 90 12.95 5.87 -7.18
N ASP A 91 12.78 6.67 -8.23
CA ASP A 91 11.47 7.13 -8.64
C ASP A 91 10.90 6.22 -9.73
N GLY A 92 10.23 5.17 -9.33
CA GLY A 92 9.59 4.21 -10.22
C GLY A 92 9.92 2.75 -9.90
N ILE A 93 9.65 1.89 -10.88
CA ILE A 93 9.95 0.46 -10.83
C ILE A 93 11.42 0.27 -11.22
N LEU A 94 12.15 -0.54 -10.46
CA LEU A 94 13.52 -0.88 -10.79
C LEU A 94 13.56 -1.72 -12.07
N PRO A 95 14.38 -1.33 -13.08
CA PRO A 95 14.62 -2.18 -14.22
C PRO A 95 15.41 -3.44 -13.83
N ASP A 96 15.43 -4.46 -14.70
CA ASP A 96 16.22 -5.67 -14.47
C ASP A 96 17.74 -5.45 -14.65
N ASP A 97 18.18 -4.23 -14.90
CA ASP A 97 19.60 -3.85 -15.00
C ASP A 97 20.22 -3.55 -13.63
N VAL A 98 20.82 -4.57 -13.04
CA VAL A 98 21.48 -4.49 -11.72
C VAL A 98 22.57 -3.41 -11.68
N LYS A 99 23.34 -3.22 -12.76
CA LYS A 99 24.43 -2.22 -12.79
C LYS A 99 23.87 -0.79 -12.74
N LEU A 100 22.80 -0.55 -13.48
CA LEU A 100 22.08 0.73 -13.43
C LEU A 100 21.52 0.98 -12.04
N ASN A 101 20.88 -0.02 -11.44
CA ASN A 101 20.30 0.09 -10.12
C ASN A 101 21.35 0.39 -9.04
N ILE A 102 22.51 -0.25 -9.08
CA ILE A 102 23.63 0.04 -8.17
C ILE A 102 24.12 1.48 -8.36
N LYS A 103 24.23 1.95 -9.61
CA LYS A 103 24.63 3.33 -9.89
C LYS A 103 23.66 4.34 -9.28
N GLU A 104 22.36 4.10 -9.38
CA GLU A 104 21.33 4.95 -8.77
C GLU A 104 21.35 4.86 -7.23
N ALA A 105 21.53 3.65 -6.67
CA ALA A 105 21.65 3.44 -5.24
C ALA A 105 22.86 4.19 -4.63
N LYS A 106 24.00 4.22 -5.34
CA LYS A 106 25.18 4.99 -4.94
C LYS A 106 24.92 6.51 -4.82
N LYS A 107 24.05 7.07 -5.64
CA LYS A 107 23.69 8.51 -5.55
C LYS A 107 22.95 8.81 -4.26
N ILE A 108 22.16 7.87 -3.77
CA ILE A 108 21.39 7.98 -2.51
C ILE A 108 22.29 7.65 -1.31
N GLY A 109 23.27 6.76 -1.52
CA GLY A 109 24.19 6.26 -0.51
C GLY A 109 23.61 5.10 0.29
N PHE A 110 24.43 4.05 0.48
CA PHE A 110 24.09 2.90 1.33
C PHE A 110 24.11 3.29 2.83
N PRO A 111 23.39 2.57 3.70
CA PRO A 111 22.46 1.50 3.37
C PRO A 111 21.17 2.01 2.71
N ILE A 112 20.57 1.16 1.89
CA ILE A 112 19.25 1.36 1.28
C ILE A 112 18.31 0.23 1.69
N MET A 113 17.02 0.41 1.48
CA MET A 113 16.02 -0.63 1.64
C MET A 113 15.34 -0.91 0.31
N LEU A 114 15.49 -2.13 -0.20
CA LEU A 114 14.67 -2.66 -1.29
C LEU A 114 13.28 -2.98 -0.78
N LYS A 115 12.25 -2.67 -1.57
CA LYS A 115 10.85 -2.89 -1.20
C LYS A 115 10.03 -3.35 -2.41
N ALA A 116 9.15 -4.32 -2.18
CA ALA A 116 8.11 -4.66 -3.15
C ALA A 116 7.09 -3.52 -3.25
N ILE A 117 6.69 -3.17 -4.49
CA ILE A 117 5.71 -2.11 -4.74
C ILE A 117 4.36 -2.49 -4.13
N HIS A 118 3.94 -3.73 -4.34
CA HIS A 118 2.69 -4.28 -3.82
C HIS A 118 2.85 -4.93 -2.44
N GLY A 119 4.00 -4.75 -1.78
CA GLY A 119 4.30 -5.31 -0.47
C GLY A 119 3.59 -4.59 0.68
N GLY A 120 3.35 -5.34 1.75
CA GLY A 120 2.79 -4.83 3.00
C GLY A 120 3.10 -5.75 4.18
N GLY A 121 2.85 -5.28 5.40
CA GLY A 121 3.05 -6.08 6.62
C GLY A 121 4.50 -6.49 6.90
N GLY A 122 5.48 -5.74 6.40
CA GLY A 122 6.89 -6.01 6.63
C GLY A 122 7.51 -7.11 5.74
N ARG A 123 6.75 -7.64 4.76
CA ARG A 123 7.24 -8.64 3.79
C ARG A 123 7.65 -7.99 2.47
N GLY A 124 8.52 -8.64 1.73
CA GLY A 124 9.06 -8.12 0.47
C GLY A 124 9.94 -6.89 0.70
N MET A 125 10.74 -6.89 1.77
CA MET A 125 11.67 -5.81 2.09
C MET A 125 13.02 -6.37 2.54
N MET A 126 14.11 -5.76 2.07
CA MET A 126 15.46 -6.15 2.45
C MET A 126 16.39 -4.94 2.54
N ILE A 127 17.17 -4.89 3.63
CA ILE A 127 18.20 -3.87 3.80
C ILE A 127 19.43 -4.32 3.02
N VAL A 128 20.02 -3.39 2.26
CA VAL A 128 21.25 -3.59 1.48
C VAL A 128 22.31 -2.66 2.03
N GLN A 129 23.35 -3.22 2.63
CA GLN A 129 24.39 -2.45 3.31
C GLN A 129 25.43 -1.90 2.32
N SER A 130 25.70 -2.62 1.23
CA SER A 130 26.73 -2.27 0.24
C SER A 130 26.30 -2.65 -1.18
N GLU A 131 27.08 -2.18 -2.16
CA GLU A 131 26.86 -2.55 -3.56
C GLU A 131 27.05 -4.02 -3.85
N ASP A 132 27.95 -4.68 -3.12
CA ASP A 132 28.28 -6.10 -3.32
C ASP A 132 27.08 -7.00 -2.97
N GLU A 133 26.22 -6.58 -2.05
CA GLU A 133 25.04 -7.31 -1.64
C GLU A 133 23.82 -7.05 -2.56
N PHE A 134 23.87 -6.00 -3.39
CA PHE A 134 22.70 -5.50 -4.10
C PHE A 134 22.06 -6.54 -5.03
N ALA A 135 22.88 -7.26 -5.80
CA ALA A 135 22.39 -8.22 -6.80
C ALA A 135 21.62 -9.38 -6.14
N ASP A 136 22.19 -9.95 -5.08
CA ASP A 136 21.57 -11.06 -4.35
C ASP A 136 20.32 -10.60 -3.60
N ALA A 137 20.40 -9.45 -2.94
CA ALA A 137 19.26 -8.84 -2.25
C ALA A 137 18.09 -8.56 -3.21
N MET A 138 18.37 -8.02 -4.40
CA MET A 138 17.36 -7.76 -5.42
C MET A 138 16.68 -9.06 -5.86
N LYS A 139 17.46 -10.12 -6.12
CA LYS A 139 16.91 -11.43 -6.52
C LYS A 139 16.04 -12.05 -5.44
N ILE A 140 16.51 -12.05 -4.19
CA ILE A 140 15.77 -12.61 -3.05
C ILE A 140 14.45 -11.84 -2.86
N THR A 141 14.52 -10.50 -2.80
CA THR A 141 13.35 -9.65 -2.57
C THR A 141 12.33 -9.78 -3.71
N LYS A 142 12.79 -9.88 -4.96
CA LYS A 142 11.92 -10.09 -6.13
C LYS A 142 11.17 -11.41 -6.03
N THR A 143 11.88 -12.50 -5.72
CA THR A 143 11.28 -13.84 -5.55
C THR A 143 10.27 -13.87 -4.39
N GLU A 144 10.60 -13.24 -3.26
CA GLU A 144 9.67 -13.13 -2.12
C GLU A 144 8.41 -12.34 -2.49
N ALA A 145 8.58 -11.23 -3.22
CA ALA A 145 7.48 -10.40 -3.69
C ALA A 145 6.57 -11.15 -4.66
N GLU A 146 7.13 -11.87 -5.62
CA GLU A 146 6.38 -12.72 -6.56
C GLU A 146 5.56 -13.78 -5.82
N ASN A 147 6.18 -14.49 -4.88
CA ASN A 147 5.53 -15.55 -4.12
C ASN A 147 4.45 -15.04 -3.16
N SER A 148 4.65 -13.87 -2.56
CA SER A 148 3.75 -13.33 -1.54
C SER A 148 2.63 -12.46 -2.10
N PHE A 149 2.86 -11.79 -3.22
CA PHE A 149 1.98 -10.75 -3.75
C PHE A 149 1.62 -10.95 -5.23
N GLY A 150 2.21 -11.96 -5.90
CA GLY A 150 1.99 -12.21 -7.32
C GLY A 150 2.63 -11.18 -8.26
N ASN A 151 3.50 -10.31 -7.74
CA ASN A 151 4.20 -9.28 -8.51
C ASN A 151 5.59 -9.04 -7.90
N GLY A 152 6.62 -9.08 -8.74
CA GLY A 152 8.03 -8.91 -8.36
C GLY A 152 8.59 -7.50 -8.56
N ASP A 153 7.75 -6.50 -8.83
CA ASP A 153 8.18 -5.13 -9.03
C ASP A 153 8.74 -4.54 -7.74
N LEU A 154 9.96 -4.02 -7.83
CA LEU A 154 10.70 -3.47 -6.69
C LEU A 154 10.99 -1.98 -6.89
N TYR A 155 11.22 -1.29 -5.80
CA TYR A 155 11.88 0.00 -5.71
C TYR A 155 12.83 0.02 -4.53
N PHE A 156 13.65 1.04 -4.38
CA PHE A 156 14.45 1.23 -3.16
C PHE A 156 14.40 2.66 -2.67
N GLU A 157 14.70 2.81 -1.40
CA GLU A 157 14.82 4.10 -0.73
C GLU A 157 15.95 4.08 0.32
N LYS A 158 16.38 5.26 0.76
CA LYS A 158 17.36 5.38 1.83
C LYS A 158 16.86 4.67 3.07
N PHE A 159 17.71 3.84 3.67
CA PHE A 159 17.44 3.25 4.97
C PHE A 159 17.89 4.19 6.10
N PHE A 160 17.04 4.36 7.10
CA PHE A 160 17.35 5.07 8.34
C PHE A 160 17.36 4.10 9.50
N ASP A 161 18.52 3.95 10.14
CA ASP A 161 18.74 2.97 11.21
C ASP A 161 17.89 3.25 12.46
N LYS A 162 17.66 4.50 12.78
CA LYS A 162 16.92 4.92 13.98
C LYS A 162 15.86 5.97 13.64
N PRO A 163 14.80 5.59 12.89
CA PRO A 163 13.75 6.54 12.55
C PRO A 163 12.97 6.90 13.80
N ARG A 164 12.56 8.16 13.90
CA ARG A 164 11.61 8.60 14.92
C ARG A 164 10.20 8.46 14.34
N HIS A 165 9.38 7.68 15.02
CA HIS A 165 7.97 7.58 14.73
C HIS A 165 7.20 8.66 15.50
N ILE A 166 6.38 9.44 14.80
CA ILE A 166 5.65 10.58 15.36
C ILE A 166 4.15 10.33 15.17
#